data_b038b6af682a828fd6b8de6a8b710fef
#
_entry.id   b038b6af682a828fd6b8de6a8b710fef
#
_cell.length_a   1.000
_cell.length_b   1.000
_cell.length_c   1.000
_cell.angle_alpha   90.00
_cell.angle_beta   90.00
_cell.angle_gamma   90.00
#
_symmetry.space_group_name_H-M   'P 1'
#
loop_
_entity.id
_entity.type
_entity.pdbx_description
1 polymer ?
#
loop_
_entity_poly.entity_id
_entity_poly.type
_entity_poly.pdbx_seq_one_letter_code
_entity_poly.pdbx_strand_id
1 'polypeptide(L)'
;MVNNKDKPKPWHKRLFAKVTALAAAICMMLLPATAHADMQGVDMSNWQCGVDVYNMQADFIVVGTTWGTGQVNNNCLVSGVNTDANRMIYQAQASGKKFGLYHYAMGGNPEAEAQFFYRNTSNYWRHGIVALDWEMDDNPAWGDWDWVRRFMAECERLSGGVKPLLYTGPVA
;
A
#
# COMPACT_ATOMS: atom_id res chain seq x y z
N MET A 1 16.76 41.99 -68.79
CA MET A 1 16.85 41.64 -67.37
C MET A 1 15.79 40.58 -67.06
N VAL A 2 16.19 39.32 -66.93
CA VAL A 2 15.22 38.20 -66.67
C VAL A 2 15.06 38.07 -65.16
N ASN A 3 13.85 38.18 -64.69
CA ASN A 3 13.50 38.17 -63.24
C ASN A 3 13.63 36.73 -62.68
N ASN A 4 14.55 36.49 -61.77
CA ASN A 4 14.95 35.16 -61.25
C ASN A 4 14.10 34.73 -60.01
N LYS A 5 12.74 34.98 -60.03
CA LYS A 5 11.89 34.71 -58.88
C LYS A 5 11.07 33.40 -58.91
N ASP A 6 11.12 32.62 -59.98
CA ASP A 6 10.23 31.45 -60.11
C ASP A 6 10.94 30.12 -60.31
N LYS A 7 12.02 29.87 -59.51
CA LYS A 7 12.53 28.49 -59.44
C LYS A 7 11.71 27.65 -58.49
N PRO A 8 11.05 26.56 -58.94
CA PRO A 8 10.29 25.71 -58.08
C PRO A 8 11.23 25.03 -57.08
N LYS A 9 10.89 25.05 -55.80
CA LYS A 9 11.62 24.35 -54.76
C LYS A 9 11.66 22.84 -55.08
N PRO A 10 12.85 22.19 -55.01
CA PRO A 10 12.98 20.81 -55.39
C PRO A 10 12.03 19.91 -54.58
N TRP A 11 11.18 19.16 -55.28
CA TRP A 11 10.11 18.30 -54.74
C TRP A 11 10.59 17.28 -53.70
N HIS A 12 11.82 16.82 -53.76
CA HIS A 12 12.44 15.92 -52.79
C HIS A 12 12.49 16.52 -51.37
N LYS A 13 12.67 17.82 -51.18
CA LYS A 13 12.61 18.46 -49.88
C LYS A 13 11.22 18.42 -49.24
N ARG A 14 10.17 18.44 -50.02
CA ARG A 14 8.77 18.32 -49.55
C ARG A 14 8.42 16.88 -49.24
N LEU A 15 9.01 15.90 -49.97
CA LEU A 15 8.81 14.48 -49.71
C LEU A 15 9.50 14.05 -48.40
N PHE A 16 10.75 14.47 -48.17
CA PHE A 16 11.47 14.20 -46.93
C PHE A 16 10.76 14.76 -45.69
N ALA A 17 10.25 15.99 -45.75
CA ALA A 17 9.52 16.58 -44.64
C ALA A 17 8.21 15.82 -44.29
N LYS A 18 7.54 15.27 -45.30
CA LYS A 18 6.32 14.47 -45.10
C LYS A 18 6.61 13.07 -44.52
N VAL A 19 7.68 12.45 -45.01
CA VAL A 19 8.09 11.12 -44.53
C VAL A 19 8.63 11.19 -43.08
N THR A 20 9.38 12.21 -42.73
CA THR A 20 9.83 12.41 -41.34
C THR A 20 8.68 12.72 -40.38
N ALA A 21 7.71 13.51 -40.79
CA ALA A 21 6.52 13.78 -39.96
C ALA A 21 5.64 12.53 -39.77
N LEU A 22 5.50 11.68 -40.78
CA LEU A 22 4.75 10.43 -40.68
C LEU A 22 5.48 9.41 -39.78
N ALA A 23 6.80 9.29 -39.91
CA ALA A 23 7.63 8.41 -39.07
C ALA A 23 7.59 8.85 -37.59
N ALA A 24 7.64 10.15 -37.30
CA ALA A 24 7.52 10.66 -35.93
C ALA A 24 6.13 10.41 -35.33
N ALA A 25 5.05 10.53 -36.13
CA ALA A 25 3.68 10.21 -35.68
C ALA A 25 3.51 8.71 -35.38
N ILE A 26 4.08 7.83 -36.20
CA ILE A 26 4.03 6.38 -35.97
C ILE A 26 4.85 5.99 -34.74
N CYS A 27 6.02 6.57 -34.49
CA CYS A 27 6.79 6.37 -33.27
C CYS A 27 6.07 6.82 -31.99
N MET A 28 5.29 7.92 -32.05
CA MET A 28 4.49 8.34 -30.90
C MET A 28 3.30 7.42 -30.62
N MET A 29 2.75 6.72 -31.64
CA MET A 29 1.68 5.73 -31.44
C MET A 29 2.18 4.36 -30.94
N LEU A 30 3.49 4.12 -31.03
CA LEU A 30 4.14 2.87 -30.58
C LEU A 30 4.74 2.98 -29.17
N LEU A 31 4.63 4.15 -28.51
CA LEU A 31 4.95 4.22 -27.10
C LEU A 31 3.91 3.37 -26.36
N PRO A 32 4.32 2.29 -25.67
CA PRO A 32 3.37 1.56 -24.83
C PRO A 32 2.83 2.59 -23.83
N ALA A 33 1.52 2.85 -23.89
CA ALA A 33 0.86 3.43 -22.74
C ALA A 33 1.17 2.49 -21.59
N THR A 34 1.99 2.93 -20.63
CA THR A 34 2.13 2.23 -19.37
C THR A 34 0.76 2.28 -18.72
N ALA A 35 -0.09 1.30 -19.04
CA ALA A 35 -1.26 1.05 -18.24
C ALA A 35 -0.69 0.72 -16.85
N HIS A 36 -0.81 1.65 -15.91
CA HIS A 36 -0.68 1.32 -14.51
C HIS A 36 -1.85 0.39 -14.23
N ALA A 37 -1.61 -0.91 -14.32
CA ALA A 37 -2.57 -1.87 -13.82
C ALA A 37 -2.75 -1.58 -12.34
N ASP A 38 -3.99 -1.33 -11.91
CA ASP A 38 -4.31 -1.16 -10.51
C ASP A 38 -3.88 -2.43 -9.78
N MET A 39 -3.15 -2.26 -8.68
CA MET A 39 -2.71 -3.38 -7.87
C MET A 39 -3.92 -3.99 -7.14
N GLN A 40 -4.07 -5.30 -7.24
CA GLN A 40 -5.10 -6.04 -6.51
C GLN A 40 -4.53 -6.52 -5.18
N GLY A 41 -5.20 -6.19 -4.09
CA GLY A 41 -4.76 -6.56 -2.75
C GLY A 41 -5.85 -7.23 -1.93
N VAL A 42 -5.42 -7.92 -0.89
CA VAL A 42 -6.31 -8.57 0.08
C VAL A 42 -5.84 -8.19 1.48
N ASP A 43 -6.77 -7.78 2.33
CA ASP A 43 -6.53 -7.75 3.76
C ASP A 43 -6.87 -9.09 4.39
N MET A 44 -6.19 -9.43 5.45
CA MET A 44 -6.30 -10.73 6.12
C MET A 44 -6.13 -10.55 7.62
N SER A 45 -6.94 -11.25 8.38
CA SER A 45 -6.85 -11.26 9.83
C SER A 45 -6.52 -12.66 10.38
N ASN A 46 -6.65 -12.82 11.68
CA ASN A 46 -6.60 -14.13 12.34
C ASN A 46 -7.70 -15.10 11.86
N TRP A 47 -8.78 -14.60 11.24
CA TRP A 47 -9.85 -15.43 10.68
C TRP A 47 -9.44 -16.21 9.44
N GLN A 48 -8.43 -15.74 8.70
CA GLN A 48 -7.83 -16.41 7.54
C GLN A 48 -6.62 -17.26 7.90
N CYS A 49 -6.52 -17.68 9.16
CA CYS A 49 -5.45 -18.57 9.64
C CYS A 49 -5.34 -19.84 8.78
N GLY A 50 -4.12 -20.17 8.36
CA GLY A 50 -3.81 -21.33 7.53
C GLY A 50 -3.98 -21.12 6.03
N VAL A 51 -4.48 -19.98 5.57
CA VAL A 51 -4.63 -19.69 4.13
C VAL A 51 -3.31 -19.75 3.40
N ASP A 52 -3.28 -20.31 2.20
CA ASP A 52 -2.11 -20.35 1.33
C ASP A 52 -1.93 -19.00 0.60
N VAL A 53 -1.13 -18.13 1.21
CA VAL A 53 -0.80 -16.82 0.64
C VAL A 53 0.16 -16.93 -0.54
N TYR A 54 0.99 -17.97 -0.56
CA TYR A 54 1.99 -18.14 -1.61
C TYR A 54 1.34 -18.24 -3.00
N ASN A 55 0.28 -19.04 -3.13
CA ASN A 55 -0.44 -19.27 -4.39
C ASN A 55 -1.62 -18.30 -4.62
N MET A 56 -1.88 -17.37 -3.70
CA MET A 56 -2.96 -16.41 -3.81
C MET A 56 -2.77 -15.48 -5.02
N GLN A 57 -3.84 -15.21 -5.76
CA GLN A 57 -3.84 -14.25 -6.86
C GLN A 57 -4.05 -12.83 -6.32
N ALA A 58 -2.97 -12.23 -5.87
CA ALA A 58 -2.92 -10.86 -5.35
C ALA A 58 -1.53 -10.27 -5.57
N ASP A 59 -1.46 -8.94 -5.76
CA ASP A 59 -0.20 -8.20 -5.88
C ASP A 59 0.37 -7.84 -4.50
N PHE A 60 -0.51 -7.70 -3.51
CA PHE A 60 -0.13 -7.43 -2.13
C PHE A 60 -1.14 -8.01 -1.13
N ILE A 61 -0.68 -8.16 0.11
CA ILE A 61 -1.55 -8.48 1.26
C ILE A 61 -1.34 -7.47 2.38
N VAL A 62 -2.37 -7.23 3.20
CA VAL A 62 -2.27 -6.48 4.45
C VAL A 62 -2.74 -7.38 5.59
N VAL A 63 -1.88 -7.64 6.57
CA VAL A 63 -2.13 -8.64 7.61
C VAL A 63 -2.43 -7.98 8.95
N GLY A 64 -3.56 -8.30 9.54
CA GLY A 64 -3.86 -7.99 10.94
C GLY A 64 -2.93 -8.74 11.87
N THR A 65 -2.10 -7.99 12.60
CA THR A 65 -1.05 -8.57 13.41
C THR A 65 -1.31 -8.48 14.90
N THR A 66 -1.95 -7.38 15.34
CA THR A 66 -2.18 -7.13 16.77
C THR A 66 -3.52 -6.44 17.04
N TRP A 67 -4.10 -6.72 18.22
CA TRP A 67 -5.36 -6.16 18.72
C TRP A 67 -5.19 -5.63 20.15
N GLY A 68 -5.56 -4.39 20.38
CA GLY A 68 -5.48 -3.74 21.69
C GLY A 68 -4.11 -3.89 22.35
N THR A 69 -4.07 -4.28 23.61
CA THR A 69 -2.84 -4.49 24.38
C THR A 69 -2.66 -5.93 24.86
N GLY A 70 -3.34 -6.90 24.23
CA GLY A 70 -3.14 -8.32 24.53
C GLY A 70 -4.30 -9.04 25.22
N GLN A 71 -5.49 -8.44 25.29
CA GLN A 71 -6.63 -9.01 25.99
C GLN A 71 -7.42 -10.04 25.15
N VAL A 72 -7.29 -9.98 23.83
CA VAL A 72 -8.12 -10.75 22.91
C VAL A 72 -7.49 -12.12 22.61
N ASN A 73 -8.33 -13.16 22.74
CA ASN A 73 -7.98 -14.53 22.33
C ASN A 73 -9.12 -15.08 21.48
N ASN A 74 -8.84 -15.41 20.23
CA ASN A 74 -9.84 -15.92 19.29
C ASN A 74 -9.16 -16.53 18.06
N ASN A 75 -9.52 -17.76 17.67
CA ASN A 75 -8.89 -18.45 16.55
C ASN A 75 -7.35 -18.44 16.66
N CYS A 76 -6.63 -17.91 15.65
CA CYS A 76 -5.17 -17.74 15.69
C CYS A 76 -4.74 -16.45 16.38
N LEU A 77 -5.59 -15.75 17.08
CA LEU A 77 -5.25 -14.59 17.89
C LEU A 77 -5.02 -15.05 19.33
N VAL A 78 -3.80 -14.95 19.81
CA VAL A 78 -3.41 -15.33 21.16
C VAL A 78 -2.79 -14.12 21.86
N SER A 79 -3.38 -13.74 23.00
CA SER A 79 -2.98 -12.53 23.74
C SER A 79 -2.81 -11.32 22.81
N GLY A 80 -3.83 -11.08 21.97
CA GLY A 80 -3.88 -9.96 21.04
C GLY A 80 -2.88 -10.01 19.89
N VAL A 81 -2.18 -11.14 19.67
CA VAL A 81 -1.21 -11.31 18.57
C VAL A 81 -1.69 -12.41 17.62
N ASN A 82 -1.74 -12.10 16.33
CA ASN A 82 -1.99 -13.11 15.30
C ASN A 82 -0.78 -14.03 15.13
N THR A 83 -0.91 -15.26 15.61
CA THR A 83 0.18 -16.25 15.61
C THR A 83 0.55 -16.73 14.20
N ASP A 84 -0.32 -16.51 13.21
CA ASP A 84 -0.11 -16.91 11.82
C ASP A 84 0.45 -15.77 10.94
N ALA A 85 0.50 -14.54 11.46
CA ALA A 85 0.91 -13.36 10.69
C ALA A 85 2.31 -13.51 10.08
N ASN A 86 3.27 -14.04 10.84
CA ASN A 86 4.64 -14.24 10.36
C ASN A 86 4.68 -15.19 9.15
N ARG A 87 3.89 -16.27 9.17
CA ARG A 87 3.80 -17.22 8.04
C ARG A 87 3.18 -16.55 6.81
N MET A 88 2.09 -15.79 6.99
CA MET A 88 1.43 -15.06 5.91
C MET A 88 2.39 -14.07 5.25
N ILE A 89 3.09 -13.25 6.04
CA ILE A 89 4.06 -12.26 5.52
C ILE A 89 5.22 -12.96 4.83
N TYR A 90 5.75 -14.05 5.41
CA TYR A 90 6.82 -14.82 4.78
C TYR A 90 6.41 -15.37 3.41
N GLN A 91 5.22 -15.95 3.31
CA GLN A 91 4.70 -16.47 2.03
C GLN A 91 4.48 -15.37 1.00
N ALA A 92 4.01 -14.19 1.40
CA ALA A 92 3.90 -13.04 0.51
C ALA A 92 5.26 -12.64 -0.05
N GLN A 93 6.25 -12.47 0.82
CA GLN A 93 7.61 -12.12 0.40
C GLN A 93 8.22 -13.18 -0.51
N ALA A 94 8.09 -14.47 -0.17
CA ALA A 94 8.63 -15.58 -0.94
C ALA A 94 7.99 -15.72 -2.33
N SER A 95 6.75 -15.25 -2.50
CA SER A 95 6.03 -15.23 -3.79
C SER A 95 6.11 -13.89 -4.53
N GLY A 96 6.94 -12.95 -4.06
CA GLY A 96 7.14 -11.64 -4.70
C GLY A 96 6.02 -10.64 -4.49
N LYS A 97 5.05 -10.93 -3.61
CA LYS A 97 3.99 -10.00 -3.24
C LYS A 97 4.51 -8.92 -2.30
N LYS A 98 3.96 -7.72 -2.41
CA LYS A 98 4.15 -6.71 -1.38
C LYS A 98 3.34 -7.07 -0.13
N PHE A 99 3.72 -6.53 1.02
CA PHE A 99 2.96 -6.74 2.25
C PHE A 99 2.78 -5.45 3.03
N GLY A 100 1.73 -5.44 3.82
CA GLY A 100 1.46 -4.51 4.89
C GLY A 100 1.04 -5.25 6.15
N LEU A 101 0.98 -4.51 7.23
CA LEU A 101 0.50 -5.00 8.52
C LEU A 101 -0.37 -3.93 9.18
N TYR A 102 -1.34 -4.37 9.97
CA TYR A 102 -2.18 -3.45 10.72
C TYR A 102 -2.35 -3.86 12.18
N HIS A 103 -2.64 -2.86 12.99
CA HIS A 103 -3.11 -2.96 14.36
C HIS A 103 -4.59 -2.61 14.43
N TYR A 104 -5.40 -3.47 15.01
CA TYR A 104 -6.80 -3.20 15.30
C TYR A 104 -6.91 -2.47 16.64
N ALA A 105 -7.41 -1.24 16.61
CA ALA A 105 -7.58 -0.43 17.80
C ALA A 105 -8.75 -0.91 18.64
N MET A 106 -8.53 -1.09 19.93
CA MET A 106 -9.57 -1.45 20.89
C MET A 106 -9.92 -0.33 21.86
N GLY A 107 -9.47 0.90 21.58
CA GLY A 107 -9.85 2.10 22.31
C GLY A 107 -9.34 2.19 23.75
N GLY A 108 -8.29 1.45 24.08
CA GLY A 108 -7.61 1.56 25.34
C GLY A 108 -6.68 2.78 25.42
N ASN A 109 -5.56 2.65 26.12
CA ASN A 109 -4.55 3.72 26.12
C ASN A 109 -3.79 3.72 24.78
N PRO A 110 -3.79 4.80 23.99
CA PRO A 110 -3.23 4.83 22.64
C PRO A 110 -1.73 4.57 22.60
N GLU A 111 -0.97 5.09 23.55
CA GLU A 111 0.46 4.84 23.62
C GLU A 111 0.77 3.37 23.96
N ALA A 112 -0.02 2.77 24.84
CA ALA A 112 0.14 1.36 25.20
C ALA A 112 -0.19 0.44 24.01
N GLU A 113 -1.24 0.75 23.23
CA GLU A 113 -1.59 0.01 22.01
C GLU A 113 -0.50 0.18 20.93
N ALA A 114 0.03 1.38 20.74
CA ALA A 114 1.15 1.64 19.83
C ALA A 114 2.42 0.87 20.24
N GLN A 115 2.74 0.85 21.53
CA GLN A 115 3.87 0.09 22.06
C GLN A 115 3.68 -1.41 21.89
N PHE A 116 2.46 -1.91 22.10
CA PHE A 116 2.12 -3.32 21.87
C PHE A 116 2.28 -3.69 20.39
N PHE A 117 1.76 -2.88 19.48
CA PHE A 117 1.91 -3.06 18.04
C PHE A 117 3.39 -3.08 17.64
N TYR A 118 4.14 -2.05 18.00
CA TYR A 118 5.56 -1.93 17.65
C TYR A 118 6.40 -3.08 18.20
N ARG A 119 6.22 -3.44 19.47
CA ARG A 119 6.97 -4.51 20.11
C ARG A 119 6.80 -5.87 19.42
N ASN A 120 5.60 -6.16 18.90
CA ASN A 120 5.29 -7.42 18.26
C ASN A 120 5.62 -7.46 16.76
N THR A 121 5.91 -6.29 16.14
CA THR A 121 6.02 -6.19 14.66
C THR A 121 7.19 -5.35 14.17
N SER A 122 8.06 -4.87 15.06
CA SER A 122 9.12 -3.89 14.72
C SER A 122 10.07 -4.34 13.60
N ASN A 123 10.25 -5.66 13.43
CA ASN A 123 11.07 -6.24 12.36
C ASN A 123 10.49 -6.03 10.95
N TYR A 124 9.22 -5.68 10.81
CA TYR A 124 8.57 -5.42 9.53
C TYR A 124 8.49 -3.95 9.16
N TRP A 125 8.64 -3.06 10.14
CA TRP A 125 8.59 -1.63 9.94
C TRP A 125 9.71 -1.21 8.98
N ARG A 126 9.46 -0.30 8.06
CA ARG A 126 10.36 0.10 6.95
C ARG A 126 10.48 -0.91 5.79
N HIS A 127 9.90 -2.11 5.91
CA HIS A 127 9.90 -3.13 4.85
C HIS A 127 8.51 -3.33 4.23
N GLY A 128 7.46 -3.01 4.98
CA GLY A 128 6.06 -3.07 4.54
C GLY A 128 5.29 -1.82 4.94
N ILE A 129 4.07 -1.72 4.45
CA ILE A 129 3.13 -0.68 4.89
C ILE A 129 2.65 -1.01 6.31
N VAL A 130 2.57 -0.01 7.15
CA VAL A 130 2.06 -0.12 8.52
C VAL A 130 0.76 0.68 8.60
N ALA A 131 -0.29 0.13 9.21
CA ALA A 131 -1.59 0.77 9.31
C ALA A 131 -2.17 0.67 10.72
N LEU A 132 -2.96 1.66 11.08
CA LEU A 132 -3.93 1.63 12.17
C LEU A 132 -5.29 1.32 11.55
N ASP A 133 -5.93 0.29 12.04
CA ASP A 133 -7.32 -0.03 11.76
C ASP A 133 -8.17 0.57 12.87
N TRP A 134 -8.86 1.67 12.51
CA TRP A 134 -9.67 2.49 13.41
C TRP A 134 -11.12 2.37 13.02
N GLU A 135 -11.84 1.51 13.70
CA GLU A 135 -13.25 1.21 13.46
C GLU A 135 -14.08 1.32 14.75
N MET A 136 -15.40 1.29 14.60
CA MET A 136 -16.33 1.44 15.71
C MET A 136 -16.45 0.17 16.58
N ASP A 137 -16.34 -1.00 15.95
CA ASP A 137 -16.56 -2.26 16.62
C ASP A 137 -15.50 -2.54 17.70
N ASP A 138 -15.96 -2.87 18.90
CA ASP A 138 -15.15 -3.11 20.09
C ASP A 138 -14.22 -1.94 20.49
N ASN A 139 -14.49 -0.72 20.01
CA ASN A 139 -13.65 0.45 20.21
C ASN A 139 -14.40 1.58 20.96
N PRO A 140 -14.36 1.62 22.29
CA PRO A 140 -15.04 2.67 23.08
C PRO A 140 -14.48 4.07 22.86
N ALA A 141 -13.29 4.20 22.26
CA ALA A 141 -12.72 5.51 21.91
C ALA A 141 -13.12 5.96 20.49
N TRP A 142 -13.99 5.22 19.80
CA TRP A 142 -14.43 5.59 18.45
C TRP A 142 -14.89 7.06 18.37
N GLY A 143 -14.35 7.80 17.39
CA GLY A 143 -14.60 9.24 17.21
C GLY A 143 -13.65 10.14 17.98
N ASP A 144 -12.82 9.63 18.88
CA ASP A 144 -11.77 10.40 19.54
C ASP A 144 -10.53 10.53 18.65
N TRP A 145 -10.48 11.61 17.89
CA TRP A 145 -9.33 11.90 17.01
C TRP A 145 -8.06 12.27 17.79
N ASP A 146 -8.13 12.60 19.07
CA ASP A 146 -6.95 12.77 19.91
C ASP A 146 -6.30 11.43 20.21
N TRP A 147 -7.09 10.40 20.44
CA TRP A 147 -6.60 9.03 20.58
C TRP A 147 -5.77 8.62 19.35
N VAL A 148 -6.31 8.83 18.14
CA VAL A 148 -5.63 8.51 16.88
C VAL A 148 -4.31 9.28 16.74
N ARG A 149 -4.31 10.59 17.02
CA ARG A 149 -3.09 11.41 16.96
C ARG A 149 -2.01 10.94 17.92
N ARG A 150 -2.37 10.53 19.12
CA ARG A 150 -1.46 10.05 20.15
C ARG A 150 -0.88 8.69 19.76
N PHE A 151 -1.70 7.75 19.26
CA PHE A 151 -1.25 6.47 18.73
C PHE A 151 -0.23 6.65 17.60
N MET A 152 -0.55 7.49 16.61
CA MET A 152 0.32 7.78 15.47
C MET A 152 1.66 8.40 15.91
N ALA A 153 1.61 9.36 16.83
CA ALA A 153 2.81 10.03 17.34
C ALA A 153 3.73 9.05 18.10
N GLU A 154 3.15 8.15 18.89
CA GLU A 154 3.93 7.13 19.59
C GLU A 154 4.54 6.11 18.63
N CYS A 155 3.81 5.67 17.61
CA CYS A 155 4.34 4.84 16.53
C CYS A 155 5.53 5.50 15.82
N GLU A 156 5.41 6.77 15.47
CA GLU A 156 6.47 7.54 14.82
C GLU A 156 7.71 7.65 15.72
N ARG A 157 7.50 7.91 17.01
CA ARG A 157 8.57 7.98 18.01
C ARG A 157 9.32 6.66 18.16
N LEU A 158 8.59 5.53 18.31
CA LEU A 158 9.15 4.21 18.52
C LEU A 158 9.95 3.71 17.31
N SER A 159 9.44 3.99 16.11
CA SER A 159 10.03 3.51 14.85
C SER A 159 11.14 4.41 14.32
N GLY A 160 11.32 5.60 14.89
CA GLY A 160 12.24 6.61 14.37
C GLY A 160 11.75 7.20 13.03
N GLY A 161 10.45 7.47 12.92
CA GLY A 161 9.86 8.26 11.84
C GLY A 161 8.87 7.55 10.91
N VAL A 162 8.50 6.28 11.17
CA VAL A 162 7.44 5.63 10.41
C VAL A 162 6.07 5.99 11.01
N LYS A 163 5.25 6.67 10.22
CA LYS A 163 3.88 7.00 10.58
C LYS A 163 2.93 6.00 9.90
N PRO A 164 2.07 5.29 10.65
CA PRO A 164 1.10 4.37 10.07
C PRO A 164 0.11 5.11 9.16
N LEU A 165 -0.42 4.39 8.17
CA LEU A 165 -1.63 4.80 7.46
C LEU A 165 -2.84 4.65 8.40
N LEU A 166 -3.88 5.41 8.15
CA LEU A 166 -5.15 5.27 8.83
C LEU A 166 -6.14 4.56 7.90
N TYR A 167 -6.63 3.41 8.32
CA TYR A 167 -7.83 2.78 7.78
C TYR A 167 -9.00 3.11 8.70
N THR A 168 -10.13 3.57 8.16
CA THR A 168 -11.31 3.93 8.94
C THR A 168 -12.56 3.94 8.07
N GLY A 169 -13.70 3.65 8.67
CA GLY A 169 -15.01 3.85 8.08
C GLY A 169 -15.47 5.31 8.12
N PRO A 170 -16.59 5.64 7.45
CA PRO A 170 -17.19 6.96 7.55
C PRO A 170 -17.64 7.20 8.99
N VAL A 171 -17.19 8.31 9.57
CA VAL A 171 -17.73 8.80 10.85
C VAL A 171 -19.05 9.48 10.54
N ALA A 172 -20.15 8.94 11.08
CA ALA A 172 -21.49 9.48 10.92
C ALA A 172 -21.67 10.75 11.74
#